data_cb8cff9369c7ed331b51de58a405239a
#
_entry.id   cb8cff9369c7ed331b51de58a405239a
#
_cell.length_a   1.000
_cell.length_b   1.000
_cell.length_c   1.000
_cell.angle_alpha   90.00
_cell.angle_beta   90.00
_cell.angle_gamma   90.00
#
_symmetry.space_group_name_H-M   'P 1'
#
loop_
_entity.id
_entity.type
_entity.pdbx_description
1 polymer ?
#
loop_
_entity_poly.entity_id
_entity_poly.type
_entity_poly.pdbx_seq_one_letter_code
_entity_poly.pdbx_strand_id
1 'polypeptide(L)'
;ASVRDHLRWQGKKRFLHKHTGFPRIDWLAEVFPDARFIHVARDGRAVANSMVNVSWWDGTMDSWWWGDMDPADQAVLESCGHEPAVLGGVVWKTLMDYIADARASLPADRFLEIRYDGMVRDPRGTMAKVLDFCALPASNRFDVRVSSVRVHDFDDKWKKDLGEESIRLLQDYLAPHLEKHGFPL
;
A
#
# COMPACT_ATOMS: atom_id res chain seq x y z
N ALA A 1 -2.50 -25.37 14.79
CA ALA A 1 -3.81 -24.74 14.60
C ALA A 1 -3.67 -23.81 13.41
N SER A 2 -4.42 -24.05 12.40
CA SER A 2 -4.24 -23.39 11.13
C SER A 2 -5.40 -22.42 10.85
N VAL A 3 -5.19 -21.49 9.91
CA VAL A 3 -6.25 -20.66 9.35
C VAL A 3 -7.44 -21.51 8.90
N ARG A 4 -7.19 -22.71 8.36
CA ARG A 4 -8.23 -23.66 7.92
C ARG A 4 -9.10 -24.15 9.08
N ASP A 5 -8.52 -24.45 10.24
CA ASP A 5 -9.28 -24.93 11.41
C ASP A 5 -10.16 -23.80 11.96
N HIS A 6 -9.62 -22.57 11.96
CA HIS A 6 -10.38 -21.39 12.36
C HIS A 6 -11.58 -21.13 11.43
N LEU A 7 -11.38 -21.22 10.12
CA LEU A 7 -12.45 -21.09 9.13
C LEU A 7 -13.53 -22.17 9.30
N ARG A 8 -13.12 -23.43 9.52
CA ARG A 8 -14.05 -24.54 9.78
C ARG A 8 -14.88 -24.29 11.03
N TRP A 9 -14.24 -23.87 12.11
CA TRP A 9 -14.93 -23.54 13.36
C TRP A 9 -15.96 -22.42 13.18
N GLN A 10 -15.65 -21.41 12.37
CA GLN A 10 -16.56 -20.31 12.07
C GLN A 10 -17.60 -20.63 10.98
N GLY A 11 -17.57 -21.81 10.35
CA GLY A 11 -18.40 -22.13 9.20
C GLY A 11 -18.14 -21.24 7.98
N LYS A 12 -16.90 -20.69 7.85
CA LYS A 12 -16.49 -19.82 6.77
C LYS A 12 -15.64 -20.56 5.73
N LYS A 13 -15.73 -20.12 4.48
CA LYS A 13 -14.99 -20.73 3.36
C LYS A 13 -13.76 -19.92 2.96
N ARG A 14 -13.65 -18.65 3.36
CA ARG A 14 -12.60 -17.74 2.94
C ARG A 14 -12.04 -16.96 4.12
N PHE A 15 -10.76 -16.68 4.05
CA PHE A 15 -10.04 -15.83 4.97
C PHE A 15 -9.63 -14.55 4.26
N LEU A 16 -9.91 -13.41 4.86
CA LEU A 16 -9.42 -12.11 4.43
C LEU A 16 -8.49 -11.58 5.51
N HIS A 17 -7.30 -11.20 5.10
CA HIS A 17 -6.32 -10.59 5.98
C HIS A 17 -5.85 -9.27 5.39
N LYS A 18 -5.84 -8.22 6.20
CA LYS A 18 -5.16 -6.97 5.88
C LYS A 18 -3.74 -7.07 6.41
N HIS A 19 -2.76 -7.03 5.53
CA HIS A 19 -1.36 -6.99 5.90
C HIS A 19 -0.86 -5.55 5.91
N THR A 20 -0.19 -5.14 6.99
CA THR A 20 0.49 -3.85 7.13
C THR A 20 1.97 -4.12 7.41
N GLY A 21 2.84 -3.26 6.89
CA GLY A 21 4.29 -3.46 6.94
C GLY A 21 4.81 -4.19 5.68
N PHE A 22 5.92 -4.88 5.79
CA PHE A 22 6.55 -5.55 4.63
C PHE A 22 5.65 -6.66 4.08
N PRO A 23 5.28 -6.66 2.78
CA PRO A 23 4.15 -7.44 2.25
C PRO A 23 4.33 -8.95 2.29
N ARG A 24 5.56 -9.48 2.15
CA ARG A 24 5.88 -10.93 2.16
C ARG A 24 5.03 -11.75 1.20
N ILE A 25 4.75 -11.20 0.01
CA ILE A 25 3.84 -11.79 -0.97
C ILE A 25 4.34 -13.18 -1.41
N ASP A 26 5.64 -13.32 -1.66
CA ASP A 26 6.25 -14.58 -2.13
C ASP A 26 6.05 -15.69 -1.11
N TRP A 27 6.37 -15.41 0.16
CA TRP A 27 6.15 -16.37 1.24
C TRP A 27 4.68 -16.74 1.42
N LEU A 28 3.79 -15.74 1.37
CA LEU A 28 2.35 -15.98 1.47
C LEU A 28 1.83 -16.78 0.27
N ALA A 29 2.37 -16.56 -0.93
CA ALA A 29 2.00 -17.29 -2.13
C ALA A 29 2.44 -18.77 -2.08
N GLU A 30 3.58 -19.06 -1.44
CA GLU A 30 4.07 -20.40 -1.19
C GLU A 30 3.21 -21.14 -0.15
N VAL A 31 2.94 -20.48 0.98
CA VAL A 31 2.12 -21.07 2.08
C VAL A 31 0.66 -21.25 1.69
N PHE A 32 0.13 -20.35 0.86
CA PHE A 32 -1.25 -20.33 0.39
C PHE A 32 -1.30 -20.26 -1.15
N PRO A 33 -1.14 -21.40 -1.84
CA PRO A 33 -1.06 -21.42 -3.32
C PRO A 33 -2.31 -20.89 -4.04
N ASP A 34 -3.46 -20.85 -3.35
CA ASP A 34 -4.74 -20.33 -3.83
C ASP A 34 -5.03 -18.89 -3.36
N ALA A 35 -4.09 -18.25 -2.66
CA ALA A 35 -4.27 -16.87 -2.21
C ALA A 35 -4.31 -15.90 -3.39
N ARG A 36 -5.19 -14.91 -3.27
CA ARG A 36 -5.27 -13.75 -4.15
C ARG A 36 -4.83 -12.50 -3.40
N PHE A 37 -4.03 -11.68 -4.05
CA PHE A 37 -3.45 -10.48 -3.46
C PHE A 37 -4.11 -9.25 -4.04
N ILE A 38 -4.52 -8.34 -3.16
CA ILE A 38 -5.08 -7.04 -3.54
C ILE A 38 -4.15 -5.97 -2.99
N HIS A 39 -3.50 -5.25 -3.89
CA HIS A 39 -2.67 -4.11 -3.54
C HIS A 39 -3.47 -2.82 -3.71
N VAL A 40 -3.49 -1.99 -2.67
CA VAL A 40 -4.06 -0.64 -2.74
C VAL A 40 -2.90 0.34 -2.87
N ALA A 41 -2.62 0.72 -4.12
CA ALA A 41 -1.54 1.66 -4.44
C ALA A 41 -2.00 3.10 -4.18
N ARG A 42 -1.14 3.89 -3.56
CA ARG A 42 -1.40 5.29 -3.23
C ARG A 42 -0.18 6.14 -3.55
N ASP A 43 -0.39 7.43 -3.82
CA ASP A 43 0.67 8.42 -4.02
C ASP A 43 1.71 8.39 -2.89
N GLY A 44 2.98 8.30 -3.26
CA GLY A 44 4.08 8.17 -2.32
C GLY A 44 4.20 9.34 -1.36
N ARG A 45 3.85 10.56 -1.80
CA ARG A 45 3.86 11.77 -0.98
C ARG A 45 2.80 11.70 0.12
N ALA A 46 1.61 11.20 -0.23
CA ALA A 46 0.54 10.99 0.74
C ALA A 46 0.84 9.85 1.72
N VAL A 47 1.55 8.80 1.27
CA VAL A 47 2.00 7.71 2.15
C VAL A 47 3.09 8.20 3.10
N ALA A 48 4.11 8.91 2.60
CA ALA A 48 5.18 9.50 3.40
C ALA A 48 4.61 10.43 4.48
N ASN A 49 3.69 11.34 4.10
CA ASN A 49 2.99 12.19 5.06
C ASN A 49 2.22 11.38 6.11
N SER A 50 1.55 10.32 5.72
CA SER A 50 0.84 9.45 6.66
C SER A 50 1.80 8.80 7.64
N MET A 51 2.99 8.37 7.20
CA MET A 51 4.00 7.76 8.06
C MET A 51 4.55 8.74 9.09
N VAL A 52 4.89 9.95 8.69
CA VAL A 52 5.38 10.99 9.62
C VAL A 52 4.37 11.30 10.74
N ASN A 53 3.07 11.08 10.49
CA ASN A 53 2.00 11.39 11.43
C ASN A 53 1.50 10.19 12.26
N VAL A 54 2.11 8.99 12.16
CA VAL A 54 1.69 7.84 12.98
C VAL A 54 2.50 7.75 14.27
N SER A 55 1.84 7.43 15.36
CA SER A 55 2.44 7.44 16.70
C SER A 55 3.45 6.30 16.97
N TRP A 56 3.48 5.28 16.13
CA TRP A 56 4.36 4.11 16.28
C TRP A 56 5.66 4.23 15.45
N TRP A 57 5.81 5.27 14.66
CA TRP A 57 7.00 5.53 13.84
C TRP A 57 7.61 6.88 14.26
N ASP A 58 8.88 6.90 14.58
CA ASP A 58 9.58 8.08 15.06
C ASP A 58 10.28 8.89 13.94
N GLY A 59 10.23 8.39 12.71
CA GLY A 59 10.85 9.06 11.56
C GLY A 59 12.38 8.99 11.55
N THR A 60 12.97 8.06 12.28
CA THR A 60 14.41 7.88 12.33
C THR A 60 14.85 6.55 11.70
N MET A 61 16.16 6.44 11.42
CA MET A 61 16.76 5.19 10.91
C MET A 61 16.65 4.04 11.90
N ASP A 62 16.52 4.29 13.20
CA ASP A 62 16.37 3.26 14.23
C ASP A 62 15.06 2.49 14.08
N SER A 63 14.06 3.10 13.43
CA SER A 63 12.78 2.45 13.09
C SER A 63 12.75 1.84 11.68
N TRP A 64 13.87 1.66 11.02
CA TRP A 64 13.95 0.99 9.73
C TRP A 64 13.87 -0.54 9.87
N TRP A 65 12.88 -1.18 9.27
CA TRP A 65 12.65 -2.64 9.29
C TRP A 65 12.17 -3.22 7.95
N TRP A 66 12.38 -2.48 6.85
CA TRP A 66 11.90 -2.88 5.52
C TRP A 66 12.97 -3.60 4.67
N GLY A 67 13.91 -4.29 5.32
CA GLY A 67 15.01 -5.00 4.67
C GLY A 67 16.26 -4.14 4.48
N ASP A 68 17.17 -4.60 3.63
CA ASP A 68 18.38 -3.85 3.32
C ASP A 68 18.02 -2.59 2.53
N MET A 69 18.57 -1.47 2.94
CA MET A 69 18.37 -0.20 2.23
C MET A 69 19.30 -0.12 1.03
N ASP A 70 18.76 0.34 -0.10
CA ASP A 70 19.58 0.62 -1.28
C ASP A 70 20.63 1.69 -0.95
N PRO A 71 21.91 1.50 -1.30
CA PRO A 71 22.97 2.49 -1.04
C PRO A 71 22.69 3.87 -1.64
N ALA A 72 21.96 3.94 -2.77
CA ALA A 72 21.57 5.22 -3.35
C ALA A 72 20.52 5.94 -2.49
N ASP A 73 19.56 5.21 -1.91
CA ASP A 73 18.56 5.76 -0.99
C ASP A 73 19.22 6.23 0.31
N GLN A 74 20.21 5.48 0.82
CA GLN A 74 20.99 5.88 1.98
C GLN A 74 21.73 7.19 1.71
N ALA A 75 22.42 7.31 0.57
CA ALA A 75 23.13 8.53 0.20
C ALA A 75 22.20 9.75 0.09
N VAL A 76 20.99 9.58 -0.43
CA VAL A 76 19.98 10.66 -0.47
C VAL A 76 19.59 11.07 0.95
N LEU A 77 19.29 10.12 1.82
CA LEU A 77 18.92 10.41 3.21
C LEU A 77 20.03 11.14 3.96
N GLU A 78 21.29 10.73 3.80
CA GLU A 78 22.45 11.42 4.39
C GLU A 78 22.55 12.86 3.86
N SER A 79 22.32 13.07 2.56
CA SER A 79 22.40 14.40 1.92
C SER A 79 21.33 15.37 2.39
N CYS A 80 20.16 14.88 2.80
CA CYS A 80 19.04 15.70 3.30
C CYS A 80 18.90 15.69 4.83
N GLY A 81 19.94 15.25 5.56
CA GLY A 81 19.93 15.22 7.01
C GLY A 81 18.91 14.26 7.63
N HIS A 82 18.61 13.18 6.93
CA HIS A 82 17.62 12.16 7.33
C HIS A 82 16.21 12.74 7.52
N GLU A 83 15.78 13.62 6.59
CA GLU A 83 14.46 14.22 6.62
C GLU A 83 13.36 13.13 6.72
N PRO A 84 12.51 13.14 7.77
CA PRO A 84 11.54 12.06 8.00
C PRO A 84 10.56 11.83 6.84
N ALA A 85 10.16 12.89 6.14
CA ALA A 85 9.27 12.75 4.98
C ALA A 85 9.98 12.01 3.83
N VAL A 86 11.28 12.27 3.59
CA VAL A 86 12.08 11.55 2.59
C VAL A 86 12.26 10.10 3.00
N LEU A 87 12.55 9.82 4.27
CA LEU A 87 12.60 8.44 4.78
C LEU A 87 11.27 7.70 4.57
N GLY A 88 10.14 8.36 4.80
CA GLY A 88 8.81 7.82 4.46
C GLY A 88 8.64 7.54 2.96
N GLY A 89 9.22 8.38 2.11
CA GLY A 89 9.30 8.20 0.66
C GLY A 89 10.14 6.97 0.28
N VAL A 90 11.28 6.77 0.95
CA VAL A 90 12.14 5.58 0.76
C VAL A 90 11.38 4.30 1.13
N VAL A 91 10.64 4.31 2.24
CA VAL A 91 9.77 3.18 2.61
C VAL A 91 8.76 2.89 1.51
N TRP A 92 8.07 3.92 1.01
CA TRP A 92 7.09 3.73 -0.07
C TRP A 92 7.73 3.15 -1.33
N LYS A 93 8.88 3.68 -1.78
CA LYS A 93 9.62 3.15 -2.93
C LYS A 93 9.99 1.69 -2.74
N THR A 94 10.60 1.36 -1.60
CA THR A 94 11.04 0.00 -1.28
C THR A 94 9.87 -1.00 -1.33
N LEU A 95 8.72 -0.62 -0.78
CA LEU A 95 7.53 -1.46 -0.80
C LEU A 95 6.93 -1.59 -2.21
N MET A 96 6.90 -0.50 -2.98
CA MET A 96 6.39 -0.53 -4.35
C MET A 96 7.26 -1.39 -5.27
N ASP A 97 8.58 -1.29 -5.15
CA ASP A 97 9.52 -2.11 -5.93
C ASP A 97 9.38 -3.59 -5.58
N TYR A 98 9.35 -3.94 -4.30
CA TYR A 98 9.11 -5.31 -3.85
C TYR A 98 7.76 -5.87 -4.38
N ILE A 99 6.69 -5.07 -4.30
CA ILE A 99 5.37 -5.49 -4.77
C ILE A 99 5.36 -5.68 -6.29
N ALA A 100 6.06 -4.83 -7.04
CA ALA A 100 6.18 -4.95 -8.49
C ALA A 100 6.91 -6.26 -8.89
N ASP A 101 7.99 -6.59 -8.21
CA ASP A 101 8.76 -7.83 -8.43
C ASP A 101 7.92 -9.07 -8.07
N ALA A 102 7.28 -9.05 -6.90
CA ALA A 102 6.40 -10.13 -6.47
C ALA A 102 5.22 -10.33 -7.43
N ARG A 103 4.62 -9.24 -7.93
CA ARG A 103 3.57 -9.30 -8.95
C ARG A 103 4.04 -9.97 -10.23
N ALA A 104 5.28 -9.67 -10.68
CA ALA A 104 5.84 -10.26 -11.90
C ALA A 104 6.04 -11.77 -11.78
N SER A 105 6.21 -12.31 -10.57
CA SER A 105 6.35 -13.74 -10.29
C SER A 105 5.02 -14.48 -10.13
N LEU A 106 3.91 -13.77 -9.98
CA LEU A 106 2.59 -14.36 -9.76
C LEU A 106 1.79 -14.52 -11.06
N PRO A 107 0.92 -15.55 -11.16
CA PRO A 107 -0.12 -15.61 -12.19
C PRO A 107 -1.00 -14.35 -12.16
N ALA A 108 -1.36 -13.83 -13.34
CA ALA A 108 -2.10 -12.58 -13.47
C ALA A 108 -3.46 -12.57 -12.75
N ASP A 109 -4.11 -13.74 -12.62
CA ASP A 109 -5.38 -13.91 -11.93
C ASP A 109 -5.27 -13.96 -10.40
N ARG A 110 -4.04 -13.89 -9.86
CA ARG A 110 -3.77 -13.89 -8.42
C ARG A 110 -3.43 -12.52 -7.86
N PHE A 111 -3.29 -11.48 -8.68
CA PHE A 111 -2.92 -10.14 -8.24
C PHE A 111 -3.84 -9.07 -8.84
N LEU A 112 -4.42 -8.25 -7.99
CA LEU A 112 -5.21 -7.08 -8.36
C LEU A 112 -4.60 -5.83 -7.75
N GLU A 113 -4.31 -4.83 -8.58
CA GLU A 113 -3.96 -3.50 -8.10
C GLU A 113 -5.16 -2.57 -8.17
N ILE A 114 -5.38 -1.83 -7.10
CA ILE A 114 -6.39 -0.79 -6.96
C ILE A 114 -5.68 0.52 -6.65
N ARG A 115 -6.04 1.57 -7.37
CA ARG A 115 -5.58 2.92 -7.06
C ARG A 115 -6.47 3.54 -5.99
N TYR A 116 -5.85 4.12 -4.95
CA TYR A 116 -6.58 4.78 -3.86
C TYR A 116 -7.47 5.92 -4.37
N ASP A 117 -6.95 6.80 -5.24
CA ASP A 117 -7.69 7.89 -5.87
C ASP A 117 -8.90 7.40 -6.68
N GLY A 118 -8.73 6.30 -7.41
CA GLY A 118 -9.84 5.63 -8.12
C GLY A 118 -10.89 5.07 -7.18
N MET A 119 -10.47 4.48 -6.06
CA MET A 119 -11.38 3.98 -5.03
C MET A 119 -12.16 5.11 -4.34
N VAL A 120 -11.52 6.26 -4.11
CA VAL A 120 -12.20 7.45 -3.55
C VAL A 120 -13.25 8.00 -4.51
N ARG A 121 -12.91 8.09 -5.80
CA ARG A 121 -13.83 8.60 -6.84
C ARG A 121 -15.00 7.67 -7.12
N ASP A 122 -14.75 6.36 -7.19
CA ASP A 122 -15.75 5.34 -7.46
C ASP A 122 -15.61 4.13 -6.54
N PRO A 123 -16.06 4.23 -5.28
CA PRO A 123 -15.97 3.11 -4.33
C PRO A 123 -16.79 1.89 -4.79
N ARG A 124 -17.94 2.11 -5.45
CA ARG A 124 -18.82 1.01 -5.89
C ARG A 124 -18.20 0.22 -7.04
N GLY A 125 -17.74 0.89 -8.08
CA GLY A 125 -17.07 0.25 -9.20
C GLY A 125 -15.78 -0.44 -8.78
N THR A 126 -15.02 0.16 -7.86
CA THR A 126 -13.82 -0.47 -7.29
C THR A 126 -14.17 -1.75 -6.53
N MET A 127 -15.19 -1.72 -5.68
CA MET A 127 -15.61 -2.91 -4.94
C MET A 127 -16.22 -3.98 -5.84
N ALA A 128 -16.89 -3.62 -6.93
CA ALA A 128 -17.36 -4.58 -7.93
C ALA A 128 -16.18 -5.35 -8.57
N LYS A 129 -15.09 -4.65 -8.94
CA LYS A 129 -13.84 -5.28 -9.44
C LYS A 129 -13.22 -6.23 -8.40
N VAL A 130 -13.24 -5.84 -7.12
CA VAL A 130 -12.73 -6.69 -6.03
C VAL A 130 -13.57 -7.96 -5.88
N LEU A 131 -14.90 -7.85 -5.93
CA LEU A 131 -15.79 -9.01 -5.83
C LEU A 131 -15.57 -9.96 -7.00
N ASP A 132 -15.49 -9.44 -8.22
CA ASP A 132 -15.22 -10.23 -9.44
C ASP A 132 -13.87 -10.93 -9.33
N PHE A 133 -12.81 -10.19 -9.05
CA PHE A 133 -11.47 -10.74 -8.83
C PHE A 133 -11.45 -11.84 -7.77
N CYS A 134 -12.19 -11.70 -6.68
CA CYS A 134 -12.30 -12.69 -5.63
C CYS A 134 -13.29 -13.82 -5.95
N ALA A 135 -13.96 -13.80 -7.10
CA ALA A 135 -15.07 -14.69 -7.45
C ALA A 135 -16.11 -14.76 -6.31
N LEU A 136 -16.53 -13.60 -5.83
CA LEU A 136 -17.55 -13.42 -4.81
C LEU A 136 -18.83 -12.89 -5.46
N PRO A 137 -20.01 -13.43 -5.11
CA PRO A 137 -21.28 -12.91 -5.63
C PRO A 137 -21.56 -11.52 -5.06
N ALA A 138 -22.09 -10.66 -5.90
CA ALA A 138 -22.69 -9.41 -5.44
C ALA A 138 -23.91 -9.71 -4.54
N SER A 139 -24.18 -8.82 -3.59
CA SER A 139 -25.36 -8.91 -2.75
C SER A 139 -25.91 -7.52 -2.40
N ASN A 140 -27.22 -7.39 -2.32
CA ASN A 140 -27.87 -6.14 -1.93
C ASN A 140 -27.36 -5.59 -0.59
N ARG A 141 -27.06 -6.48 0.37
CA ARG A 141 -26.52 -6.08 1.67
C ARG A 141 -25.14 -5.44 1.53
N PHE A 142 -24.28 -6.00 0.66
CA PHE A 142 -22.97 -5.46 0.38
C PHE A 142 -23.08 -4.10 -0.33
N ASP A 143 -23.93 -3.99 -1.34
CA ASP A 143 -24.13 -2.76 -2.11
C ASP A 143 -24.64 -1.61 -1.23
N VAL A 144 -25.62 -1.88 -0.37
CA VAL A 144 -26.10 -0.91 0.64
C VAL A 144 -24.96 -0.47 1.55
N ARG A 145 -24.11 -1.42 2.01
CA ARG A 145 -22.99 -1.11 2.89
C ARG A 145 -21.95 -0.24 2.19
N VAL A 146 -21.53 -0.60 0.99
CA VAL A 146 -20.56 0.20 0.21
C VAL A 146 -21.09 1.61 -0.05
N SER A 147 -22.39 1.72 -0.41
CA SER A 147 -23.02 3.03 -0.66
C SER A 147 -23.14 3.91 0.61
N SER A 148 -23.12 3.31 1.80
CA SER A 148 -23.18 4.03 3.07
C SER A 148 -21.83 4.51 3.58
N VAL A 149 -20.72 4.00 3.03
CA VAL A 149 -19.36 4.39 3.43
C VAL A 149 -19.01 5.71 2.77
N ARG A 150 -18.69 6.71 3.58
CA ARG A 150 -18.09 7.96 3.10
C ARG A 150 -16.58 7.74 3.02
N VAL A 151 -16.04 7.81 1.83
CA VAL A 151 -14.59 7.80 1.60
C VAL A 151 -14.15 9.24 1.45
N HIS A 152 -13.19 9.63 2.27
CA HIS A 152 -12.61 10.97 2.21
C HIS A 152 -11.33 10.92 1.39
N ASP A 153 -11.14 11.94 0.55
CA ASP A 153 -9.88 12.14 -0.17
C ASP A 153 -8.86 12.81 0.75
N PHE A 154 -7.73 12.14 0.92
CA PHE A 154 -6.60 12.64 1.71
C PHE A 154 -5.30 12.65 0.89
N ASP A 155 -5.38 12.57 -0.44
CA ASP A 155 -4.18 12.50 -1.27
C ASP A 155 -3.38 13.82 -1.27
N ASP A 156 -4.04 14.95 -1.15
CA ASP A 156 -3.39 16.26 -1.11
C ASP A 156 -3.05 16.76 0.31
N LYS A 157 -3.30 15.96 1.34
CA LYS A 157 -3.08 16.38 2.73
C LYS A 157 -1.61 16.74 3.02
N TRP A 158 -0.68 16.04 2.41
CA TRP A 158 0.76 16.28 2.55
C TRP A 158 1.18 17.72 2.18
N LYS A 159 0.48 18.38 1.24
CA LYS A 159 0.72 19.78 0.86
C LYS A 159 0.48 20.80 1.98
N LYS A 160 -0.28 20.39 3.01
CA LYS A 160 -0.63 21.23 4.17
C LYS A 160 0.08 20.81 5.45
N ASP A 161 0.37 19.51 5.58
CA ASP A 161 0.91 18.93 6.80
C ASP A 161 2.44 19.04 6.86
N LEU A 162 3.12 18.96 5.69
CA LEU A 162 4.57 19.02 5.60
C LEU A 162 5.05 20.47 5.37
N GLY A 163 6.25 20.79 5.87
CA GLY A 163 6.91 22.06 5.60
C GLY A 163 7.38 22.16 4.14
N GLU A 164 7.57 23.38 3.65
CA GLU A 164 7.97 23.64 2.25
C GLU A 164 9.26 22.91 1.85
N GLU A 165 10.26 22.89 2.72
CA GLU A 165 11.53 22.19 2.47
C GLU A 165 11.35 20.68 2.43
N SER A 166 10.59 20.10 3.36
CA SER A 166 10.25 18.66 3.36
C SER A 166 9.48 18.28 2.09
N ILE A 167 8.56 19.11 1.63
CA ILE A 167 7.83 18.92 0.38
C ILE A 167 8.80 18.90 -0.80
N ARG A 168 9.69 19.87 -0.90
CA ARG A 168 10.66 19.97 -1.98
C ARG A 168 11.56 18.73 -2.03
N LEU A 169 12.19 18.37 -0.92
CA LEU A 169 13.08 17.21 -0.82
C LEU A 169 12.36 15.91 -1.16
N LEU A 170 11.15 15.72 -0.64
CA LEU A 170 10.32 14.55 -0.91
C LEU A 170 9.91 14.45 -2.39
N GLN A 171 9.54 15.57 -3.01
CA GLN A 171 9.17 15.60 -4.43
C GLN A 171 10.38 15.32 -5.33
N ASP A 172 11.53 15.93 -5.04
CA ASP A 172 12.78 15.71 -5.79
C ASP A 172 13.18 14.23 -5.74
N TYR A 173 13.08 13.61 -4.56
CA TYR A 173 13.37 12.19 -4.38
C TYR A 173 12.36 11.29 -5.10
N LEU A 174 11.06 11.55 -4.91
CA LEU A 174 10.01 10.66 -5.41
C LEU A 174 9.69 10.81 -6.90
N ALA A 175 10.04 11.93 -7.56
CA ALA A 175 9.65 12.19 -8.93
C ALA A 175 9.87 10.99 -9.89
N PRO A 176 11.09 10.38 -9.99
CA PRO A 176 11.32 9.25 -10.88
C PRO A 176 10.52 8.00 -10.48
N HIS A 177 10.27 7.83 -9.18
CA HIS A 177 9.54 6.67 -8.68
C HIS A 177 8.02 6.82 -8.86
N LEU A 178 7.50 8.04 -8.72
CA LEU A 178 6.10 8.35 -9.02
C LEU A 178 5.81 8.07 -10.50
N GLU A 179 6.67 8.56 -11.40
CA GLU A 179 6.55 8.33 -12.84
C GLU A 179 6.61 6.83 -13.18
N LYS A 180 7.59 6.08 -12.62
CA LYS A 180 7.74 4.63 -12.79
C LYS A 180 6.45 3.88 -12.43
N HIS A 181 5.74 4.31 -11.39
CA HIS A 181 4.52 3.67 -10.90
C HIS A 181 3.23 4.37 -11.38
N GLY A 182 3.32 5.29 -12.36
CA GLY A 182 2.18 5.95 -13.00
C GLY A 182 1.41 6.90 -12.08
N PHE A 183 2.08 7.53 -11.13
CA PHE A 183 1.52 8.62 -10.33
C PHE A 183 1.87 9.98 -10.94
N PRO A 184 0.99 11.00 -10.84
CA PRO A 184 1.30 12.34 -11.35
C PRO A 184 2.40 13.00 -10.52
N LEU A 185 3.24 13.83 -11.17
CA LEU A 185 4.24 14.67 -10.52
C LEU A 185 3.63 15.88 -9.81
#